data_db31254c0f9d2eabc38cad7affe820f6
#
_entry.id   db31254c0f9d2eabc38cad7affe820f6
#
_cell.length_a   1.000
_cell.length_b   1.000
_cell.length_c   1.000
_cell.angle_alpha   90.00
_cell.angle_beta   90.00
_cell.angle_gamma   90.00
#
_symmetry.space_group_name_H-M   'P 1'
#
loop_
_entity.id
_entity.type
_entity.pdbx_description
1 polymer ?
#
loop_
_entity_poly.entity_id
_entity_poly.type
_entity_poly.pdbx_seq_one_letter_code
_entity_poly.pdbx_strand_id
1 'polypeptide(L)' 'NKKIFFKIDVERHELNVLKGASNILSSNQCYLQIEIFPHLQDEILSFLNDNQFKLLHRINNDFYLKNF' A
#
# COMPACT_ATOMS: atom_id res chain seq x y z
N ASN A 1 -14.99 -10.39 7.60
CA ASN A 1 -13.87 -11.05 6.91
C ASN A 1 -13.95 -10.96 5.39
N LYS A 2 -14.13 -9.74 4.91
CA LYS A 2 -14.09 -9.50 3.49
C LYS A 2 -12.67 -9.19 3.05
N LYS A 3 -12.33 -9.64 1.85
CA LYS A 3 -11.08 -9.23 1.21
C LYS A 3 -11.37 -8.02 0.34
N ILE A 4 -10.59 -6.97 0.53
CA ILE A 4 -10.79 -5.71 -0.17
C ILE A 4 -9.59 -5.44 -1.05
N PHE A 5 -9.84 -5.03 -2.28
CA PHE A 5 -8.79 -4.64 -3.20
C PHE A 5 -8.78 -3.11 -3.32
N PHE A 6 -7.63 -2.51 -3.05
CA PHE A 6 -7.42 -1.08 -3.22
C PHE A 6 -6.41 -0.83 -4.33
N LYS A 7 -6.76 0.07 -5.22
CA LYS A 7 -5.79 0.61 -6.17
C LYS A 7 -5.58 2.08 -5.82
N ILE A 8 -4.35 2.42 -5.48
CA ILE A 8 -3.98 3.79 -5.13
C ILE A 8 -3.10 4.35 -6.23
N ASP A 9 -3.59 5.39 -6.87
CA ASP A 9 -2.92 6.02 -7.99
C ASP A 9 -2.82 7.51 -7.68
N VAL A 10 -1.94 7.85 -6.73
CA VAL A 10 -1.81 9.21 -6.23
C VAL A 10 -0.38 9.68 -6.46
N GLU A 11 -0.21 10.70 -7.23
CA GLU A 11 1.09 11.09 -7.73
C GLU A 11 2.04 11.68 -6.69
N ARG A 12 1.54 12.27 -5.61
CA ARG A 12 2.42 12.97 -4.65
C ARG A 12 1.98 12.83 -3.20
N HIS A 13 0.88 12.14 -2.96
CA HIS A 13 0.27 12.12 -1.63
C HIS A 13 0.03 10.71 -1.12
N GLU A 14 0.78 9.74 -1.64
CA GLU A 14 0.58 8.32 -1.31
C GLU A 14 0.63 8.07 0.19
N LEU A 15 1.62 8.65 0.87
CA LEU A 15 1.75 8.42 2.30
C LEU A 15 0.59 9.02 3.07
N ASN A 16 0.13 10.22 2.70
CA ASN A 16 -1.01 10.86 3.35
C ASN A 16 -2.29 10.07 3.13
N VAL A 17 -2.49 9.56 1.91
CA VAL A 17 -3.64 8.72 1.58
C VAL A 17 -3.61 7.44 2.39
N LEU A 18 -2.45 6.79 2.49
CA LEU A 18 -2.28 5.56 3.26
C LEU A 18 -2.53 5.78 4.75
N LYS A 19 -2.02 6.87 5.30
CA LYS A 19 -2.27 7.21 6.71
C LYS A 19 -3.75 7.45 6.96
N GLY A 20 -4.43 8.15 6.04
CA GLY A 20 -5.87 8.39 6.15
C GLY A 20 -6.69 7.12 6.05
N ALA A 21 -6.20 6.12 5.31
CA ALA A 21 -6.90 4.85 5.14
C ALA A 21 -6.46 3.78 6.14
N SER A 22 -5.57 4.11 7.09
CA SER A 22 -4.93 3.09 7.94
C SER A 22 -5.92 2.26 8.74
N ASN A 23 -7.01 2.84 9.23
CA ASN A 23 -8.03 2.10 9.96
C ASN A 23 -8.71 1.05 9.10
N ILE A 24 -9.04 1.41 7.87
CA ILE A 24 -9.65 0.47 6.91
C ILE A 24 -8.67 -0.64 6.57
N LEU A 25 -7.42 -0.27 6.33
CA LEU A 25 -6.38 -1.23 5.95
C LEU A 25 -6.08 -2.21 7.09
N SER A 26 -6.07 -1.73 8.34
CA SER A 26 -5.76 -2.59 9.48
C SER A 26 -6.93 -3.46 9.91
N SER A 27 -8.16 -3.07 9.58
CA SER A 27 -9.37 -3.78 10.02
C SER A 27 -9.85 -4.83 9.03
N ASN A 28 -9.23 -4.94 7.87
CA ASN A 28 -9.68 -5.83 6.81
C ASN A 28 -8.51 -6.57 6.17
N GLN A 29 -8.82 -7.67 5.50
CA GLN A 29 -7.85 -8.34 4.66
C GLN A 29 -7.80 -7.61 3.32
N CYS A 30 -6.66 -7.01 3.03
CA CYS A 30 -6.53 -6.12 1.88
C CYS A 30 -5.45 -6.56 0.90
N TYR A 31 -5.79 -6.49 -0.37
CA TYR A 31 -4.81 -6.42 -1.45
C TYR A 31 -4.62 -4.95 -1.81
N LEU A 32 -3.41 -4.56 -2.05
CA LEU A 32 -3.07 -3.19 -2.39
C LEU A 32 -2.24 -3.15 -3.68
N GLN A 33 -2.68 -2.35 -4.63
CA GLN A 33 -1.87 -1.98 -5.79
C GLN A 33 -1.58 -0.49 -5.68
N ILE A 34 -0.32 -0.13 -5.65
CA ILE A 34 0.09 1.26 -5.48
C ILE A 34 1.27 1.59 -6.38
N GLU A 35 1.16 2.71 -7.07
CA GLU A 35 2.27 3.26 -7.83
C GLU A 35 3.12 4.14 -6.91
N ILE A 36 4.41 3.82 -6.80
CA ILE A 36 5.32 4.56 -5.92
C ILE A 36 6.53 5.00 -6.73
N PHE A 37 6.73 6.31 -6.83
CA PHE A 37 7.90 6.86 -7.51
C PHE A 37 9.19 6.54 -6.75
N PRO A 38 10.33 6.40 -7.46
CA PRO A 38 11.55 5.92 -6.82
C PRO A 38 11.98 6.66 -5.56
N HIS A 39 11.82 7.97 -5.52
CA HIS A 39 12.26 8.77 -4.37
C HIS A 39 11.38 8.59 -3.13
N LEU A 40 10.23 7.95 -3.25
CA LEU A 40 9.29 7.71 -2.14
C LEU A 40 9.22 6.23 -1.75
N GLN A 41 9.92 5.35 -2.46
CA GLN A 41 9.75 3.91 -2.26
C GLN A 41 10.14 3.44 -0.86
N ASP A 42 11.29 3.90 -0.38
CA ASP A 42 11.75 3.47 0.95
C ASP A 42 10.77 3.88 2.04
N GLU A 43 10.29 5.12 2.00
CA GLU A 43 9.37 5.65 3.00
C GLU A 43 8.04 4.93 2.98
N ILE A 44 7.46 4.76 1.80
CA ILE A 44 6.13 4.16 1.67
C ILE A 44 6.18 2.66 1.94
N LEU A 45 7.18 1.97 1.44
CA LEU A 45 7.32 0.53 1.69
C LEU A 45 7.57 0.25 3.17
N SER A 46 8.33 1.11 3.86
CA SER A 46 8.52 0.99 5.30
C SER A 46 7.21 1.15 6.05
N PHE A 47 6.40 2.15 5.68
CA PHE A 47 5.09 2.36 6.27
C PHE A 47 4.19 1.14 6.06
N LEU A 48 4.16 0.59 4.85
CA LEU A 48 3.34 -0.57 4.55
C LEU A 48 3.81 -1.81 5.30
N ASN A 49 5.11 -2.01 5.41
CA ASN A 49 5.66 -3.12 6.19
C ASN A 49 5.28 -3.00 7.66
N ASP A 50 5.34 -1.80 8.23
CA ASP A 50 4.94 -1.56 9.62
C ASP A 50 3.44 -1.83 9.84
N ASN A 51 2.65 -1.76 8.79
CA ASN A 51 1.21 -2.04 8.81
C ASN A 51 0.87 -3.44 8.29
N GLN A 52 1.82 -4.36 8.36
CA GLN A 52 1.65 -5.78 8.08
C GLN A 52 1.48 -6.12 6.60
N PHE A 53 1.78 -5.20 5.70
CA PHE A 53 1.73 -5.49 4.28
C PHE A 53 2.99 -6.20 3.82
N LYS A 54 2.81 -7.19 2.96
CA LYS A 54 3.91 -7.96 2.36
C LYS A 54 3.90 -7.73 0.86
N LEU A 55 5.07 -7.49 0.31
CA LEU A 55 5.22 -7.33 -1.13
C LEU A 55 5.04 -8.67 -1.84
N LEU A 56 4.09 -8.72 -2.78
CA LEU A 56 3.83 -9.90 -3.59
C LEU A 56 4.53 -9.82 -4.93
N HIS A 57 4.51 -8.66 -5.54
CA HIS A 57 4.95 -8.49 -6.92
C HIS A 57 5.21 -7.01 -7.18
N ARG A 58 6.09 -6.77 -8.14
CA ARG A 58 6.40 -5.42 -8.58
C ARG A 58 6.57 -5.41 -10.10
N ILE A 59 5.92 -4.44 -10.76
CA ILE A 59 6.10 -4.17 -12.17
C ILE A 59 6.45 -2.69 -12.31
N ASN A 60 7.70 -2.38 -12.65
CA ASN A 60 8.20 -0.99 -12.71
C ASN A 60 7.96 -0.31 -11.36
N ASN A 61 7.14 0.74 -11.31
CA ASN A 61 6.81 1.46 -10.10
C ASN A 61 5.48 1.04 -9.48
N ASP A 62 4.84 0.02 -10.02
CA ASP A 62 3.59 -0.53 -9.48
C ASP A 62 3.91 -1.68 -8.53
N PHE A 63 3.50 -1.53 -7.29
CA PHE A 63 3.74 -2.50 -6.23
C PHE A 63 2.43 -3.17 -5.83
N TYR A 64 2.47 -4.48 -5.68
CA TYR A 64 1.32 -5.30 -5.31
C TYR A 64 1.60 -5.93 -3.96
N LEU A 65 0.76 -5.64 -2.97
CA LEU A 65 0.97 -6.08 -1.61
C LEU A 65 -0.32 -6.67 -1.03
N LYS A 66 -0.17 -7.39 0.08
CA LYS A 66 -1.32 -7.83 0.87
C LYS A 66 -0.95 -7.79 2.35
N ASN A 67 -1.96 -7.70 3.22
CA ASN A 67 -1.76 -7.67 4.66
C ASN A 67 -2.18 -8.96 5.38
N PHE A 68 -2.33 -10.02 4.64
CA PHE A 68 -2.76 -11.28 5.25
C PHE A 68 -1.99 -12.46 4.68
#